data_e16669d5be283d27d84252b569b0eeb0
#
_entry.id   e16669d5be283d27d84252b569b0eeb0
#
_cell.length_a   1.000
_cell.length_b   1.000
_cell.length_c   1.000
_cell.angle_alpha   90.00
_cell.angle_beta   90.00
_cell.angle_gamma   90.00
#
_symmetry.space_group_name_H-M   'P 1'
#
loop_
_entity.id
_entity.type
_entity.pdbx_description
1 polymer ?
#
loop_
_entity_poly.entity_id
_entity_poly.type
_entity_poly.pdbx_seq_one_letter_code
_entity_poly.pdbx_strand_id
1 'polypeptide(L)'
;MEKNISKTTPDHIIKHTNKDPEDILSRNLIKKFGKRYKDYRNSYKENINNKKLSVLPEYPTTVVLELVNRCNLECVMCYQGFRNDDKKSTIDTDTLQKIFDDFKKNKLPALMLSISEPLLYKEFDKVLNLARNANIMDILLFTNGILLNEKNSKKILNSSVTRLFVSIDGATSETYNKVRIPVSNRLKNSNRLSDLEKNIKKFIDMREDLNLELPIVRTSFVALDLNLSEKEKFINKWIKVVDSVEVQRETSIKAYSDIKSGKYNIKGSVLNYDCSEPWGQVTIYSDGTVTPCCNTVGRNLPIG
;
A
#
# COMPACT_ATOMS: atom_id res chain seq x y z
N MET A 1 -3.66 12.23 29.31
CA MET A 1 -4.48 12.06 28.10
C MET A 1 -3.94 10.86 27.35
N GLU A 2 -4.55 9.70 27.55
CA GLU A 2 -4.16 8.47 26.86
C GLU A 2 -4.58 8.53 25.40
N LYS A 3 -3.61 8.43 24.52
CA LYS A 3 -3.82 8.42 23.06
C LYS A 3 -4.42 7.08 22.66
N ASN A 4 -5.52 7.10 21.93
CA ASN A 4 -6.16 5.94 21.39
C ASN A 4 -5.17 5.13 20.54
N ILE A 5 -4.81 3.95 21.04
CA ILE A 5 -3.97 2.96 20.33
C ILE A 5 -4.91 1.86 19.89
N SER A 6 -5.16 1.78 18.59
CA SER A 6 -5.82 0.59 18.03
C SER A 6 -4.78 -0.51 17.93
N LYS A 7 -4.85 -1.52 18.80
CA LYS A 7 -3.97 -2.69 18.78
C LYS A 7 -4.58 -3.76 17.89
N THR A 8 -3.91 -4.10 16.80
CA THR A 8 -4.29 -5.26 16.00
C THR A 8 -3.48 -6.51 16.38
N THR A 9 -2.22 -6.34 16.79
CA THR A 9 -1.36 -7.37 17.42
C THR A 9 -0.31 -6.66 18.28
N PRO A 10 0.40 -7.33 19.19
CA PRO A 10 1.45 -6.71 20.01
C PRO A 10 2.56 -6.01 19.21
N ASP A 11 2.76 -6.44 17.96
CA ASP A 11 3.85 -5.99 17.08
C ASP A 11 3.38 -5.06 15.93
N HIS A 12 2.08 -4.75 15.86
CA HIS A 12 1.51 -3.85 14.87
C HIS A 12 0.86 -2.66 15.57
N ILE A 13 1.38 -1.47 15.35
CA ILE A 13 0.97 -0.24 16.01
C ILE A 13 0.52 0.77 14.97
N ILE A 14 -0.70 1.26 15.11
CA ILE A 14 -1.16 2.46 14.38
C ILE A 14 -1.41 3.54 15.39
N LYS A 15 -0.75 4.70 15.22
CA LYS A 15 -0.99 5.92 16.00
C LYS A 15 -1.54 6.99 15.07
N HIS A 16 -2.50 7.75 15.53
CA HIS A 16 -3.06 8.89 14.81
C HIS A 16 -3.16 10.12 15.72
N THR A 17 -3.44 11.26 15.11
CA THR A 17 -3.69 12.53 15.81
C THR A 17 -5.01 12.47 16.59
N ASN A 18 -5.45 13.57 17.17
CA ASN A 18 -6.70 13.64 17.94
C ASN A 18 -7.96 13.29 17.10
N LYS A 19 -7.88 13.42 15.78
CA LYS A 19 -8.95 13.00 14.85
C LYS A 19 -8.60 11.63 14.30
N ASP A 20 -9.52 10.68 14.39
CA ASP A 20 -9.34 9.37 13.77
C ASP A 20 -9.43 9.52 12.24
N PRO A 21 -8.36 9.19 11.50
CA PRO A 21 -8.36 9.27 10.04
C PRO A 21 -9.41 8.37 9.37
N GLU A 22 -9.74 7.23 9.98
CA GLU A 22 -10.77 6.33 9.46
C GLU A 22 -12.18 6.94 9.60
N ASP A 23 -12.43 7.75 10.65
CA ASP A 23 -13.69 8.48 10.79
C ASP A 23 -13.81 9.58 9.73
N ILE A 24 -12.70 10.32 9.46
CA ILE A 24 -12.66 11.32 8.39
C ILE A 24 -12.97 10.68 7.04
N LEU A 25 -12.28 9.58 6.73
CA LEU A 25 -12.47 8.84 5.49
C LEU A 25 -13.91 8.33 5.37
N SER A 26 -14.41 7.66 6.41
CA SER A 26 -15.76 7.08 6.41
C SER A 26 -16.82 8.16 6.20
N ARG A 27 -16.72 9.30 6.88
CA ARG A 27 -17.64 10.43 6.73
C ARG A 27 -17.65 10.94 5.29
N ASN A 28 -16.47 11.14 4.69
CA ASN A 28 -16.36 11.62 3.31
C ASN A 28 -16.94 10.63 2.30
N LEU A 29 -16.62 9.34 2.45
CA LEU A 29 -17.07 8.31 1.53
C LEU A 29 -18.55 7.97 1.71
N ILE A 30 -19.09 8.03 2.93
CA ILE A 30 -20.54 7.91 3.16
C ILE A 30 -21.26 9.10 2.53
N LYS A 31 -20.74 10.33 2.68
CA LYS A 31 -21.34 11.52 2.03
C LYS A 31 -21.39 11.37 0.51
N LYS A 32 -20.37 10.80 -0.10
CA LYS A 32 -20.25 10.66 -1.56
C LYS A 32 -20.99 9.43 -2.11
N PHE A 33 -20.94 8.28 -1.44
CA PHE A 33 -21.38 6.98 -1.97
C PHE A 33 -22.53 6.34 -1.18
N GLY A 34 -22.90 6.91 -0.04
CA GLY A 34 -24.06 6.50 0.76
C GLY A 34 -24.03 5.03 1.20
N LYS A 35 -25.11 4.32 0.91
CA LYS A 35 -25.31 2.90 1.26
C LYS A 35 -24.23 2.02 0.66
N ARG A 36 -23.79 2.27 -0.59
CA ARG A 36 -22.78 1.45 -1.27
C ARG A 36 -21.46 1.36 -0.47
N TYR A 37 -21.01 2.47 0.13
CA TYR A 37 -19.82 2.46 0.96
C TYR A 37 -20.05 1.71 2.28
N LYS A 38 -21.22 1.87 2.90
CA LYS A 38 -21.56 1.15 4.15
C LYS A 38 -21.58 -0.36 3.91
N ASP A 39 -22.21 -0.81 2.83
CA ASP A 39 -22.30 -2.23 2.45
C ASP A 39 -20.88 -2.80 2.22
N TYR A 40 -20.01 -2.09 1.48
CA TYR A 40 -18.60 -2.47 1.30
C TYR A 40 -17.88 -2.63 2.64
N ARG A 41 -18.01 -1.66 3.55
CA ARG A 41 -17.31 -1.73 4.85
C ARG A 41 -17.83 -2.86 5.74
N ASN A 42 -19.09 -3.18 5.67
CA ASN A 42 -19.70 -4.32 6.37
C ASN A 42 -19.15 -5.64 5.80
N SER A 43 -19.20 -5.82 4.48
CA SER A 43 -18.65 -7.01 3.83
C SER A 43 -17.16 -7.20 4.13
N TYR A 44 -16.38 -6.11 4.13
CA TYR A 44 -14.96 -6.15 4.50
C TYR A 44 -14.76 -6.65 5.95
N LYS A 45 -15.56 -6.15 6.90
CA LYS A 45 -15.51 -6.59 8.31
C LYS A 45 -15.96 -8.05 8.48
N GLU A 46 -16.99 -8.44 7.76
CA GLU A 46 -17.50 -9.82 7.76
C GLU A 46 -16.42 -10.78 7.22
N ASN A 47 -15.76 -10.44 6.12
CA ASN A 47 -14.70 -11.26 5.54
C ASN A 47 -13.50 -11.44 6.50
N ILE A 48 -13.11 -10.38 7.24
CA ILE A 48 -12.03 -10.47 8.23
C ILE A 48 -12.44 -11.31 9.44
N ASN A 49 -13.69 -11.19 9.90
CA ASN A 49 -14.16 -11.86 11.11
C ASN A 49 -14.67 -13.29 10.86
N ASN A 50 -15.02 -13.60 9.62
CA ASN A 50 -15.63 -14.87 9.27
C ASN A 50 -14.58 -15.91 8.89
N LYS A 51 -13.95 -16.49 9.90
CA LYS A 51 -12.91 -17.53 9.76
C LYS A 51 -13.39 -18.83 9.09
N LYS A 52 -14.70 -18.98 8.89
CA LYS A 52 -15.33 -20.09 8.17
C LYS A 52 -16.05 -19.55 6.96
N LEU A 53 -15.29 -18.98 6.03
CA LEU A 53 -15.83 -18.41 4.79
C LEU A 53 -16.53 -19.51 3.97
N SER A 54 -17.80 -19.68 4.22
CA SER A 54 -18.66 -20.64 3.50
C SER A 54 -19.16 -20.11 2.16
N VAL A 55 -19.09 -18.78 1.95
CA VAL A 55 -19.57 -18.12 0.73
C VAL A 55 -18.49 -17.18 0.22
N LEU A 56 -18.00 -17.45 -0.99
CA LEU A 56 -17.12 -16.54 -1.71
C LEU A 56 -17.94 -15.37 -2.26
N PRO A 57 -17.46 -14.12 -2.19
CA PRO A 57 -18.10 -13.02 -2.89
C PRO A 57 -18.02 -13.26 -4.40
N GLU A 58 -19.05 -12.87 -5.15
CA GLU A 58 -19.05 -12.97 -6.62
C GLU A 58 -17.92 -12.19 -7.28
N TYR A 59 -17.44 -11.14 -6.61
CA TYR A 59 -16.36 -10.28 -7.07
C TYR A 59 -15.50 -9.81 -5.88
N PRO A 60 -14.18 -9.68 -6.04
CA PRO A 60 -13.33 -9.27 -4.93
C PRO A 60 -13.70 -7.87 -4.43
N THR A 61 -13.61 -7.67 -3.11
CA THR A 61 -13.85 -6.35 -2.50
C THR A 61 -12.69 -5.39 -2.71
N THR A 62 -11.49 -5.92 -2.97
CA THR A 62 -10.28 -5.14 -3.21
C THR A 62 -9.46 -5.78 -4.32
N VAL A 63 -8.96 -4.96 -5.23
CA VAL A 63 -7.94 -5.38 -6.19
C VAL A 63 -6.64 -4.65 -5.88
N VAL A 64 -5.55 -5.42 -5.77
CA VAL A 64 -4.18 -4.89 -5.74
C VAL A 64 -3.67 -4.88 -7.18
N LEU A 65 -3.30 -3.72 -7.70
CA LEU A 65 -2.86 -3.56 -9.08
C LEU A 65 -1.40 -3.11 -9.12
N GLU A 66 -0.55 -3.93 -9.73
CA GLU A 66 0.82 -3.59 -10.08
C GLU A 66 0.85 -2.93 -11.47
N LEU A 67 1.19 -1.66 -11.55
CA LEU A 67 1.29 -0.92 -12.81
C LEU A 67 2.61 -1.19 -13.55
N VAL A 68 3.67 -1.37 -12.79
CA VAL A 68 5.05 -1.60 -13.28
C VAL A 68 5.75 -2.60 -12.39
N ASN A 69 6.49 -3.53 -12.96
CA ASN A 69 7.33 -4.48 -12.21
C ASN A 69 8.75 -3.91 -12.01
N ARG A 70 8.84 -2.70 -11.47
CA ARG A 70 10.12 -2.07 -11.12
C ARG A 70 9.93 -1.04 -10.03
N CYS A 71 10.99 -0.84 -9.25
CA CYS A 71 11.09 0.20 -8.24
C CYS A 71 12.39 0.99 -8.44
N ASN A 72 12.46 2.20 -7.95
CA ASN A 72 13.68 3.01 -7.88
C ASN A 72 14.50 2.74 -6.61
N LEU A 73 14.01 1.81 -5.76
CA LEU A 73 14.66 1.33 -4.55
C LEU A 73 14.75 -0.21 -4.53
N GLU A 74 15.78 -0.72 -3.85
CA GLU A 74 16.00 -2.13 -3.47
C GLU A 74 16.06 -2.21 -1.95
N CYS A 75 14.91 -2.09 -1.29
CA CYS A 75 14.84 -2.09 0.18
C CYS A 75 15.22 -3.46 0.74
N VAL A 76 15.97 -3.48 1.85
CA VAL A 76 16.52 -4.71 2.43
C VAL A 76 15.47 -5.75 2.82
N MET A 77 14.23 -5.32 3.16
CA MET A 77 13.11 -6.18 3.52
C MET A 77 12.16 -6.43 2.34
N CYS A 78 12.43 -5.90 1.17
CA CYS A 78 11.51 -6.02 0.05
C CYS A 78 11.67 -7.35 -0.66
N TYR A 79 10.57 -8.10 -0.78
CA TYR A 79 10.58 -9.37 -1.51
C TYR A 79 10.95 -9.24 -2.99
N GLN A 80 10.84 -8.05 -3.58
CA GLN A 80 11.24 -7.80 -4.97
C GLN A 80 12.73 -8.07 -5.22
N GLY A 81 13.59 -7.87 -4.24
CA GLY A 81 15.01 -8.24 -4.32
C GLY A 81 15.25 -9.74 -4.42
N PHE A 82 14.25 -10.57 -4.12
CA PHE A 82 14.30 -12.04 -4.19
C PHE A 82 13.56 -12.62 -5.38
N ARG A 83 12.95 -11.80 -6.21
CA ARG A 83 12.27 -12.24 -7.42
C ARG A 83 13.30 -12.61 -8.49
N ASN A 84 13.09 -13.78 -9.11
CA ASN A 84 13.92 -14.25 -10.22
C ASN A 84 13.31 -13.91 -11.58
N ASP A 85 12.22 -13.14 -11.62
CA ASP A 85 11.61 -12.71 -12.86
C ASP A 85 12.37 -11.49 -13.41
N ASP A 86 13.23 -11.72 -14.37
CA ASP A 86 13.98 -10.68 -15.11
C ASP A 86 13.08 -9.76 -15.95
N LYS A 87 11.79 -10.03 -15.96
CA LYS A 87 10.81 -9.28 -16.76
C LYS A 87 10.40 -8.01 -16.02
N LYS A 88 11.01 -6.88 -16.40
CA LYS A 88 10.57 -5.55 -16.02
C LYS A 88 9.29 -5.17 -16.78
N SER A 89 8.19 -5.86 -16.50
CA SER A 89 6.91 -5.64 -17.17
C SER A 89 6.33 -4.26 -16.80
N THR A 90 5.55 -3.73 -17.71
CA THR A 90 4.74 -2.53 -17.52
C THR A 90 3.40 -2.85 -18.16
N ILE A 91 2.32 -2.65 -17.43
CA ILE A 91 0.98 -2.91 -17.97
C ILE A 91 0.74 -1.99 -19.17
N ASP A 92 0.29 -2.56 -20.27
CA ASP A 92 -0.05 -1.77 -21.45
C ASP A 92 -1.42 -1.09 -21.31
N THR A 93 -1.66 -0.08 -22.13
CA THR A 93 -2.85 0.76 -21.98
C THR A 93 -4.14 0.05 -22.35
N ASP A 94 -4.11 -0.92 -23.25
CA ASP A 94 -5.30 -1.65 -23.69
C ASP A 94 -5.72 -2.66 -22.62
N THR A 95 -4.76 -3.38 -22.06
CA THR A 95 -4.98 -4.26 -20.89
C THR A 95 -5.51 -3.45 -19.70
N LEU A 96 -4.90 -2.29 -19.42
CA LEU A 96 -5.35 -1.41 -18.37
C LEU A 96 -6.81 -0.97 -18.59
N GLN A 97 -7.18 -0.59 -19.82
CA GLN A 97 -8.56 -0.20 -20.14
C GLN A 97 -9.53 -1.36 -19.88
N LYS A 98 -9.22 -2.58 -20.35
CA LYS A 98 -10.06 -3.77 -20.14
C LYS A 98 -10.26 -4.06 -18.65
N ILE A 99 -9.21 -3.95 -17.84
CA ILE A 99 -9.26 -4.13 -16.38
C ILE A 99 -10.21 -3.11 -15.77
N PHE A 100 -10.10 -1.83 -16.13
CA PHE A 100 -10.97 -0.80 -15.56
C PHE A 100 -12.41 -0.85 -16.06
N ASP A 101 -12.65 -1.34 -17.28
CA ASP A 101 -14.00 -1.62 -17.79
C ASP A 101 -14.65 -2.75 -17.00
N ASP A 102 -13.87 -3.79 -16.64
CA ASP A 102 -14.33 -4.86 -15.76
C ASP A 102 -14.62 -4.35 -14.33
N PHE A 103 -13.73 -3.53 -13.77
CA PHE A 103 -13.96 -2.87 -12.46
C PHE A 103 -15.23 -2.03 -12.46
N LYS A 104 -15.50 -1.31 -13.54
CA LYS A 104 -16.72 -0.51 -13.70
C LYS A 104 -17.96 -1.38 -13.76
N LYS A 105 -17.94 -2.43 -14.59
CA LYS A 105 -19.03 -3.39 -14.77
C LYS A 105 -19.40 -4.05 -13.44
N ASN A 106 -18.42 -4.52 -12.69
CA ASN A 106 -18.60 -5.25 -11.44
C ASN A 106 -18.62 -4.35 -10.20
N LYS A 107 -18.52 -3.01 -10.39
CA LYS A 107 -18.58 -2.01 -9.31
C LYS A 107 -17.54 -2.25 -8.23
N LEU A 108 -16.27 -2.53 -8.61
CA LEU A 108 -15.16 -2.74 -7.67
C LEU A 108 -15.19 -1.69 -6.55
N PRO A 109 -15.23 -2.09 -5.26
CA PRO A 109 -15.30 -1.13 -4.16
C PRO A 109 -13.98 -0.42 -3.91
N ALA A 110 -12.87 -1.17 -3.88
CA ALA A 110 -11.56 -0.66 -3.49
C ALA A 110 -10.45 -1.09 -4.45
N LEU A 111 -9.52 -0.17 -4.72
CA LEU A 111 -8.33 -0.38 -5.54
C LEU A 111 -7.09 0.00 -4.75
N MET A 112 -6.10 -0.89 -4.70
CA MET A 112 -4.80 -0.64 -4.11
C MET A 112 -3.74 -0.58 -5.23
N LEU A 113 -3.15 0.59 -5.43
CA LEU A 113 -2.01 0.80 -6.33
C LEU A 113 -0.74 0.57 -5.50
N SER A 114 -0.09 -0.57 -5.69
CA SER A 114 0.99 -1.04 -4.81
C SER A 114 1.94 -2.01 -5.50
N ILE A 115 2.70 -2.77 -4.73
CA ILE A 115 3.67 -3.84 -5.06
C ILE A 115 5.04 -3.30 -5.45
N SER A 116 5.11 -2.43 -6.45
CA SER A 116 6.33 -1.74 -6.90
C SER A 116 6.25 -0.25 -6.57
N GLU A 117 6.82 0.61 -7.40
CA GLU A 117 6.61 2.05 -7.26
C GLU A 117 5.61 2.55 -8.33
N PRO A 118 4.34 2.76 -7.98
CA PRO A 118 3.32 3.15 -8.95
C PRO A 118 3.60 4.47 -9.66
N LEU A 119 4.30 5.41 -9.01
CA LEU A 119 4.65 6.71 -9.59
C LEU A 119 5.72 6.62 -10.69
N LEU A 120 6.30 5.44 -10.94
CA LEU A 120 7.13 5.18 -12.12
C LEU A 120 6.32 4.90 -13.40
N TYR A 121 5.01 4.66 -13.27
CA TYR A 121 4.16 4.45 -14.43
C TYR A 121 3.98 5.77 -15.18
N LYS A 122 4.38 5.81 -16.46
CA LYS A 122 4.40 7.06 -17.24
C LYS A 122 3.02 7.70 -17.38
N GLU A 123 2.00 6.88 -17.58
CA GLU A 123 0.61 7.32 -17.78
C GLU A 123 -0.21 7.23 -16.48
N PHE A 124 0.42 7.56 -15.33
CA PHE A 124 -0.24 7.50 -14.03
C PHE A 124 -1.54 8.31 -13.98
N ASP A 125 -1.61 9.45 -14.70
CA ASP A 125 -2.84 10.27 -14.86
C ASP A 125 -3.98 9.46 -15.50
N LYS A 126 -3.67 8.61 -16.48
CA LYS A 126 -4.67 7.75 -17.14
C LYS A 126 -5.26 6.77 -16.12
N VAL A 127 -4.42 6.17 -15.27
CA VAL A 127 -4.87 5.26 -14.19
C VAL A 127 -5.84 5.98 -13.25
N LEU A 128 -5.49 7.19 -12.80
CA LEU A 128 -6.33 7.98 -11.90
C LEU A 128 -7.68 8.34 -12.54
N ASN A 129 -7.68 8.68 -13.82
CA ASN A 129 -8.89 8.98 -14.57
C ASN A 129 -9.76 7.73 -14.78
N LEU A 130 -9.16 6.59 -15.13
CA LEU A 130 -9.87 5.32 -15.26
C LEU A 130 -10.51 4.90 -13.94
N ALA A 131 -9.79 5.03 -12.82
CA ALA A 131 -10.32 4.73 -11.49
C ALA A 131 -11.51 5.62 -11.12
N ARG A 132 -11.45 6.91 -11.46
CA ARG A 132 -12.58 7.84 -11.30
C ARG A 132 -13.77 7.43 -12.15
N ASN A 133 -13.55 7.11 -13.43
CA ASN A 133 -14.60 6.71 -14.38
C ASN A 133 -15.25 5.37 -14.02
N ALA A 134 -14.48 4.47 -13.41
CA ALA A 134 -14.98 3.22 -12.85
C ALA A 134 -15.74 3.41 -11.53
N ASN A 135 -15.79 4.64 -11.01
CA ASN A 135 -16.48 4.99 -9.76
C ASN A 135 -16.03 4.15 -8.56
N ILE A 136 -14.73 3.87 -8.48
CA ILE A 136 -14.12 3.17 -7.35
C ILE A 136 -14.18 4.07 -6.12
N MET A 137 -14.63 3.51 -4.98
CA MET A 137 -14.91 4.30 -3.78
C MET A 137 -13.67 4.57 -2.93
N ASP A 138 -12.83 3.56 -2.73
CA ASP A 138 -11.64 3.65 -1.88
C ASP A 138 -10.39 3.32 -2.71
N ILE A 139 -9.54 4.31 -2.92
CA ILE A 139 -8.32 4.18 -3.72
C ILE A 139 -7.12 4.43 -2.83
N LEU A 140 -6.34 3.37 -2.61
CA LEU A 140 -5.15 3.35 -1.78
C LEU A 140 -3.91 3.44 -2.68
N LEU A 141 -3.08 4.43 -2.47
CA LEU A 141 -1.80 4.58 -3.17
C LEU A 141 -0.65 4.34 -2.21
N PHE A 142 0.17 3.34 -2.50
CA PHE A 142 1.41 3.05 -1.78
C PHE A 142 2.60 3.56 -2.58
N THR A 143 3.49 4.31 -1.96
CA THR A 143 4.69 4.86 -2.59
C THR A 143 5.86 4.94 -1.61
N ASN A 144 7.08 4.87 -2.12
CA ASN A 144 8.26 5.21 -1.34
C ASN A 144 8.47 6.75 -1.21
N GLY A 145 7.65 7.55 -1.85
CA GLY A 145 7.59 9.00 -1.75
C GLY A 145 8.72 9.78 -2.46
N ILE A 146 9.73 9.12 -3.03
CA ILE A 146 10.83 9.81 -3.73
C ILE A 146 10.27 10.63 -4.92
N LEU A 147 9.28 10.07 -5.60
CA LEU A 147 8.62 10.72 -6.75
C LEU A 147 7.39 11.56 -6.36
N LEU A 148 7.15 11.77 -5.07
CA LEU A 148 6.05 12.62 -4.57
C LEU A 148 6.44 14.11 -4.68
N ASN A 149 6.89 14.53 -5.86
CA ASN A 149 7.17 15.94 -6.18
C ASN A 149 5.86 16.71 -6.40
N GLU A 150 5.96 18.02 -6.55
CA GLU A 150 4.79 18.91 -6.73
C GLU A 150 3.88 18.46 -7.88
N LYS A 151 4.46 18.05 -9.02
CA LYS A 151 3.68 17.58 -10.18
C LYS A 151 2.82 16.36 -9.83
N ASN A 152 3.41 15.35 -9.21
CA ASN A 152 2.68 14.16 -8.81
C ASN A 152 1.73 14.41 -7.64
N SER A 153 2.09 15.30 -6.72
CA SER A 153 1.20 15.75 -5.64
C SER A 153 -0.06 16.39 -6.20
N LYS A 154 0.06 17.31 -7.17
CA LYS A 154 -1.10 17.91 -7.88
C LYS A 154 -1.99 16.86 -8.53
N LYS A 155 -1.40 15.86 -9.20
CA LYS A 155 -2.16 14.78 -9.83
C LYS A 155 -2.97 13.98 -8.79
N ILE A 156 -2.34 13.62 -7.67
CA ILE A 156 -2.98 12.84 -6.60
C ILE A 156 -4.08 13.66 -5.93
N LEU A 157 -3.83 14.92 -5.57
CA LEU A 157 -4.82 15.79 -4.93
C LEU A 157 -6.04 16.08 -5.82
N ASN A 158 -5.84 16.16 -7.14
CA ASN A 158 -6.93 16.35 -8.10
C ASN A 158 -7.63 15.02 -8.52
N SER A 159 -7.29 13.91 -7.90
CA SER A 159 -7.84 12.58 -8.23
C SER A 159 -8.90 12.10 -7.25
N SER A 160 -9.24 10.83 -7.33
CA SER A 160 -10.11 10.12 -6.38
C SER A 160 -9.32 9.26 -5.39
N VAL A 161 -8.01 9.46 -5.25
CA VAL A 161 -7.21 8.79 -4.22
C VAL A 161 -7.72 9.21 -2.85
N THR A 162 -8.00 8.23 -2.01
CA THR A 162 -8.58 8.41 -0.67
C THR A 162 -7.55 8.22 0.43
N ARG A 163 -6.51 7.43 0.16
CA ARG A 163 -5.43 7.14 1.11
C ARG A 163 -4.07 7.17 0.39
N LEU A 164 -3.11 7.86 0.98
CA LEU A 164 -1.72 7.89 0.55
C LEU A 164 -0.84 7.27 1.64
N PHE A 165 -0.22 6.14 1.35
CA PHE A 165 0.71 5.46 2.23
C PHE A 165 2.13 5.69 1.75
N VAL A 166 2.95 6.32 2.61
CA VAL A 166 4.35 6.61 2.30
C VAL A 166 5.26 5.78 3.17
N SER A 167 6.02 4.90 2.53
CA SER A 167 6.94 3.97 3.21
C SER A 167 8.30 4.61 3.43
N ILE A 168 8.76 4.71 4.70
CA ILE A 168 9.97 5.45 5.08
C ILE A 168 11.02 4.57 5.75
N ASP A 169 10.69 3.87 6.86
CA ASP A 169 11.51 2.89 7.58
C ASP A 169 12.82 3.41 8.21
N GLY A 170 12.93 4.71 8.42
CA GLY A 170 14.06 5.32 9.11
C GLY A 170 13.73 6.70 9.65
N ALA A 171 14.23 7.04 10.84
CA ALA A 171 14.09 8.37 11.44
C ALA A 171 15.32 9.26 11.22
N THR A 172 16.44 8.65 10.83
CA THR A 172 17.69 9.33 10.45
C THR A 172 18.09 9.00 9.02
N SER A 173 18.86 9.87 8.38
CA SER A 173 19.37 9.63 7.02
C SER A 173 20.26 8.41 6.97
N GLU A 174 21.00 8.13 8.03
CA GLU A 174 21.86 6.95 8.11
C GLU A 174 21.05 5.67 8.02
N THR A 175 20.05 5.52 8.90
CA THR A 175 19.20 4.32 8.93
C THR A 175 18.31 4.22 7.69
N TYR A 176 17.74 5.33 7.23
CA TYR A 176 16.98 5.37 5.99
C TYR A 176 17.80 4.84 4.80
N ASN A 177 19.05 5.30 4.67
CA ASN A 177 19.93 4.89 3.57
C ASN A 177 20.35 3.41 3.64
N LYS A 178 20.46 2.84 4.85
CA LYS A 178 20.75 1.41 5.05
C LYS A 178 19.55 0.52 4.71
N VAL A 179 18.33 0.99 4.96
CA VAL A 179 17.09 0.23 4.71
C VAL A 179 16.59 0.41 3.28
N ARG A 180 16.55 1.65 2.81
CA ARG A 180 15.98 2.07 1.53
C ARG A 180 17.08 2.31 0.49
N ILE A 181 17.67 1.23 -0.03
CA ILE A 181 18.80 1.27 -0.95
C ILE A 181 18.35 1.74 -2.34
N PRO A 182 18.98 2.75 -2.96
CA PRO A 182 18.62 3.20 -4.29
C PRO A 182 19.22 2.31 -5.38
N VAL A 183 18.44 2.00 -6.42
CA VAL A 183 18.91 1.29 -7.62
C VAL A 183 19.95 2.13 -8.39
N SER A 184 19.72 3.43 -8.47
CA SER A 184 20.55 4.34 -9.27
C SER A 184 21.63 5.03 -8.42
N ASN A 185 22.87 5.08 -8.95
CA ASN A 185 23.97 5.82 -8.34
C ASN A 185 23.67 7.32 -8.17
N ARG A 186 22.84 7.91 -9.06
CA ARG A 186 22.40 9.32 -8.95
C ARG A 186 21.67 9.59 -7.64
N LEU A 187 20.89 8.62 -7.15
CA LEU A 187 20.17 8.73 -5.89
C LEU A 187 21.04 8.43 -4.65
N LYS A 188 22.19 7.77 -4.81
CA LYS A 188 23.08 7.43 -3.68
C LYS A 188 23.69 8.67 -3.01
N ASN A 189 23.92 9.74 -3.78
CA ASN A 189 24.59 10.95 -3.32
C ASN A 189 23.62 12.06 -2.90
N SER A 190 22.30 11.80 -2.89
CA SER A 190 21.29 12.77 -2.49
C SER A 190 20.87 12.59 -1.03
N ASN A 191 20.48 13.68 -0.37
CA ASN A 191 19.93 13.63 0.99
C ASN A 191 18.46 13.18 0.93
N ARG A 192 18.25 11.91 0.53
CA ARG A 192 16.95 11.34 0.18
C ARG A 192 15.89 11.44 1.27
N LEU A 193 16.28 11.27 2.54
CA LEU A 193 15.31 11.40 3.64
C LEU A 193 14.84 12.85 3.77
N SER A 194 15.76 13.83 3.72
CA SER A 194 15.38 15.25 3.79
C SER A 194 14.49 15.67 2.61
N ASP A 195 14.78 15.18 1.41
CA ASP A 195 13.97 15.49 0.23
C ASP A 195 12.59 14.83 0.32
N LEU A 196 12.51 13.60 0.83
CA LEU A 196 11.26 12.91 1.11
C LEU A 196 10.42 13.66 2.15
N GLU A 197 11.05 14.14 3.23
CA GLU A 197 10.39 14.94 4.26
C GLU A 197 9.79 16.23 3.69
N LYS A 198 10.54 16.92 2.84
CA LYS A 198 10.07 18.13 2.13
C LYS A 198 8.89 17.81 1.21
N ASN A 199 8.96 16.69 0.47
CA ASN A 199 7.90 16.26 -0.43
C ASN A 199 6.60 15.98 0.34
N ILE A 200 6.68 15.23 1.44
CA ILE A 200 5.51 14.90 2.26
C ILE A 200 4.91 16.17 2.86
N LYS A 201 5.76 17.03 3.46
CA LYS A 201 5.27 18.28 4.04
C LYS A 201 4.59 19.15 2.98
N LYS A 202 5.22 19.31 1.81
CA LYS A 202 4.63 20.07 0.69
C LYS A 202 3.30 19.47 0.22
N PHE A 203 3.18 18.13 0.22
CA PHE A 203 1.92 17.46 -0.11
C PHE A 203 0.81 17.81 0.90
N ILE A 204 1.13 17.80 2.19
CA ILE A 204 0.19 18.17 3.26
C ILE A 204 -0.20 19.64 3.13
N ASP A 205 0.78 20.56 3.00
CA ASP A 205 0.52 21.99 2.83
C ASP A 205 -0.42 22.24 1.63
N MET A 206 -0.15 21.61 0.49
CA MET A 206 -1.01 21.70 -0.70
C MET A 206 -2.42 21.14 -0.50
N ARG A 207 -2.57 20.04 0.28
CA ARG A 207 -3.88 19.47 0.64
C ARG A 207 -4.68 20.45 1.51
N GLU A 208 -4.02 21.08 2.47
CA GLU A 208 -4.61 22.07 3.38
C GLU A 208 -5.00 23.36 2.64
N ASP A 209 -4.14 23.86 1.76
CA ASP A 209 -4.41 25.03 0.90
C ASP A 209 -5.67 24.82 0.03
N LEU A 210 -5.89 23.59 -0.41
CA LEU A 210 -7.07 23.20 -1.19
C LEU A 210 -8.29 22.88 -0.30
N ASN A 211 -8.18 23.00 1.02
CA ASN A 211 -9.23 22.63 2.01
C ASN A 211 -9.73 21.19 1.81
N LEU A 212 -8.84 20.27 1.45
CA LEU A 212 -9.17 18.86 1.27
C LEU A 212 -8.93 18.05 2.55
N GLU A 213 -9.90 17.21 2.93
CA GLU A 213 -9.72 16.23 4.00
C GLU A 213 -9.09 14.93 3.51
N LEU A 214 -9.15 14.65 2.21
CA LEU A 214 -8.59 13.48 1.56
C LEU A 214 -7.52 13.89 0.53
N PRO A 215 -6.54 13.01 0.25
CA PRO A 215 -6.37 11.66 0.83
C PRO A 215 -5.86 11.73 2.26
N ILE A 216 -6.25 10.72 3.08
CA ILE A 216 -5.61 10.47 4.37
C ILE A 216 -4.16 10.08 4.11
N VAL A 217 -3.22 10.70 4.79
CA VAL A 217 -1.77 10.43 4.64
C VAL A 217 -1.27 9.63 5.83
N ARG A 218 -0.66 8.49 5.54
CA ARG A 218 -0.02 7.62 6.53
C ARG A 218 1.44 7.40 6.16
N THR A 219 2.34 7.51 7.13
CA THR A 219 3.71 7.04 7.00
C THR A 219 3.86 5.67 7.66
N SER A 220 4.62 4.78 7.02
CA SER A 220 4.85 3.43 7.53
C SER A 220 6.33 3.16 7.82
N PHE A 221 6.54 2.29 8.80
CA PHE A 221 7.82 1.86 9.31
C PHE A 221 7.78 0.34 9.52
N VAL A 222 8.51 -0.40 8.72
CA VAL A 222 8.73 -1.83 8.94
C VAL A 222 9.85 -2.00 9.95
N ALA A 223 9.53 -2.57 11.10
CA ALA A 223 10.48 -2.78 12.19
C ALA A 223 11.43 -3.93 11.87
N LEU A 224 12.70 -3.60 11.69
CA LEU A 224 13.83 -4.49 11.46
C LEU A 224 14.81 -4.35 12.61
N ASP A 225 15.65 -5.34 12.88
CA ASP A 225 16.70 -5.24 13.90
C ASP A 225 17.58 -4.00 13.70
N LEU A 226 17.82 -3.64 12.44
CA LEU A 226 18.69 -2.55 12.05
C LEU A 226 18.10 -1.14 12.27
N ASN A 227 16.76 -1.01 12.39
CA ASN A 227 16.09 0.29 12.57
C ASN A 227 15.20 0.37 13.83
N LEU A 228 15.04 -0.73 14.56
CA LEU A 228 14.10 -0.85 15.68
C LEU A 228 14.33 0.22 16.77
N SER A 229 15.59 0.58 17.00
CA SER A 229 15.97 1.63 17.97
C SER A 229 15.44 3.02 17.61
N GLU A 230 15.09 3.26 16.34
CA GLU A 230 14.54 4.53 15.87
C GLU A 230 13.00 4.61 15.88
N LYS A 231 12.32 3.52 16.25
CA LYS A 231 10.85 3.40 16.18
C LYS A 231 10.12 4.57 16.86
N GLU A 232 10.46 4.85 18.11
CA GLU A 232 9.78 5.93 18.84
C GLU A 232 10.12 7.32 18.28
N LYS A 233 11.37 7.52 17.85
CA LYS A 233 11.80 8.77 17.19
C LYS A 233 11.02 8.98 15.89
N PHE A 234 10.83 7.92 15.10
CA PHE A 234 10.03 7.93 13.88
C PHE A 234 8.58 8.32 14.16
N ILE A 235 7.93 7.65 15.12
CA ILE A 235 6.55 7.92 15.49
C ILE A 235 6.38 9.37 15.92
N ASN A 236 7.22 9.82 16.86
CA ASN A 236 7.13 11.17 17.45
C ASN A 236 7.38 12.29 16.43
N LYS A 237 8.17 12.01 15.39
CA LYS A 237 8.40 12.93 14.28
C LYS A 237 7.18 13.01 13.37
N TRP A 238 6.74 11.88 12.86
CA TRP A 238 5.75 11.83 11.77
C TRP A 238 4.32 12.09 12.24
N ILE A 239 3.95 11.70 13.46
CA ILE A 239 2.60 11.95 13.99
C ILE A 239 2.24 13.45 14.09
N LYS A 240 3.22 14.31 13.99
CA LYS A 240 3.03 15.78 13.98
C LYS A 240 2.80 16.35 12.58
N VAL A 241 3.04 15.54 11.55
CA VAL A 241 3.03 15.97 10.14
C VAL A 241 1.92 15.31 9.35
N VAL A 242 1.66 14.02 9.60
CA VAL A 242 0.69 13.23 8.83
C VAL A 242 -0.50 12.80 9.68
N ASP A 243 -1.55 12.30 9.05
CA ASP A 243 -2.79 11.91 9.73
C ASP A 243 -2.60 10.66 10.61
N SER A 244 -1.73 9.72 10.20
CA SER A 244 -1.40 8.53 10.99
C SER A 244 0.00 7.99 10.70
N VAL A 245 0.54 7.26 11.68
CA VAL A 245 1.82 6.56 11.60
C VAL A 245 1.58 5.09 11.90
N GLU A 246 2.11 4.23 11.05
CA GLU A 246 2.02 2.78 11.20
C GLU A 246 3.40 2.18 11.41
N VAL A 247 3.53 1.33 12.42
CA VAL A 247 4.69 0.45 12.61
C VAL A 247 4.24 -0.97 12.35
N GLN A 248 4.86 -1.61 11.40
CA GLN A 248 4.58 -2.99 10.99
C GLN A 248 5.73 -3.90 11.42
N ARG A 249 5.40 -5.14 11.73
CA ARG A 249 6.41 -6.19 11.85
C ARG A 249 6.91 -6.57 10.47
N GLU A 250 8.17 -6.93 10.37
CA GLU A 250 8.70 -7.54 9.16
C GLU A 250 7.91 -8.83 8.83
N THR A 251 7.26 -8.86 7.67
CA THR A 251 6.74 -10.09 7.09
C THR A 251 7.93 -10.83 6.48
N SER A 252 8.47 -11.68 7.26
CA SER A 252 9.64 -12.52 7.16
C SER A 252 10.16 -12.83 5.74
N ILE A 253 11.10 -12.01 5.26
CA ILE A 253 12.06 -12.41 4.22
C ILE A 253 12.79 -13.71 4.60
N LYS A 254 13.02 -13.95 5.90
CA LYS A 254 13.64 -15.19 6.39
C LYS A 254 12.79 -16.43 6.05
N ALA A 255 11.49 -16.38 6.29
CA ALA A 255 10.58 -17.44 5.86
C ALA A 255 10.65 -17.64 4.33
N TYR A 256 10.88 -16.55 3.60
CA TYR A 256 10.99 -16.56 2.16
C TYR A 256 12.28 -17.21 1.66
N SER A 257 13.42 -16.83 2.22
CA SER A 257 14.70 -17.44 1.94
C SER A 257 14.70 -18.92 2.33
N ASP A 258 14.01 -19.25 3.42
CA ASP A 258 13.88 -20.63 3.92
C ASP A 258 12.96 -21.47 3.02
N ILE A 259 11.87 -20.90 2.47
CA ILE A 259 11.04 -21.55 1.44
C ILE A 259 11.86 -21.80 0.17
N LYS A 260 12.58 -20.79 -0.32
CA LYS A 260 13.40 -20.88 -1.52
C LYS A 260 14.56 -21.87 -1.39
N SER A 261 15.16 -21.98 -0.20
CA SER A 261 16.25 -22.91 0.10
C SER A 261 15.79 -24.33 0.44
N GLY A 262 14.47 -24.59 0.42
CA GLY A 262 13.90 -25.89 0.80
C GLY A 262 14.00 -26.23 2.30
N LYS A 263 14.42 -25.27 3.13
CA LYS A 263 14.53 -25.44 4.59
C LYS A 263 13.19 -25.36 5.31
N TYR A 264 12.18 -24.75 4.67
CA TYR A 264 10.86 -24.61 5.24
C TYR A 264 10.02 -25.84 4.96
N ASN A 265 9.82 -26.65 5.97
CA ASN A 265 8.93 -27.82 5.86
C ASN A 265 7.47 -27.37 6.10
N ILE A 266 6.73 -27.17 5.02
CA ILE A 266 5.33 -26.71 5.02
C ILE A 266 4.40 -27.71 5.73
N LYS A 267 4.82 -28.94 5.96
CA LYS A 267 3.97 -30.04 6.44
C LYS A 267 3.35 -29.87 7.85
N GLY A 268 3.76 -28.88 8.64
CA GLY A 268 3.26 -28.75 10.01
C GLY A 268 2.58 -27.42 10.37
N SER A 269 2.84 -26.33 9.67
CA SER A 269 2.42 -25.00 10.12
C SER A 269 1.28 -24.36 9.31
N VAL A 270 0.96 -24.91 8.14
CA VAL A 270 -0.03 -24.31 7.21
C VAL A 270 -1.47 -24.69 7.58
N LEU A 271 -1.66 -25.79 8.29
CA LEU A 271 -3.01 -26.33 8.56
C LEU A 271 -3.84 -25.53 9.59
N ASN A 272 -3.26 -24.53 10.27
CA ASN A 272 -3.94 -23.71 11.28
C ASN A 272 -3.89 -22.20 10.96
N TYR A 273 -3.55 -21.80 9.74
CA TYR A 273 -3.50 -20.38 9.37
C TYR A 273 -4.81 -19.97 8.69
N ASP A 274 -5.70 -19.38 9.46
CA ASP A 274 -6.96 -18.79 8.97
C ASP A 274 -6.67 -17.45 8.29
N CYS A 275 -6.19 -17.48 7.04
CA CYS A 275 -6.00 -16.27 6.25
C CYS A 275 -7.28 -15.91 5.51
N SER A 276 -7.86 -14.75 5.79
CA SER A 276 -9.06 -14.25 5.12
C SER A 276 -8.78 -13.50 3.80
N GLU A 277 -7.52 -13.17 3.50
CA GLU A 277 -7.15 -12.34 2.36
C GLU A 277 -7.65 -12.88 1.00
N PRO A 278 -7.51 -14.18 0.67
CA PRO A 278 -7.96 -14.70 -0.63
C PRO A 278 -9.46 -14.56 -0.89
N TRP A 279 -10.27 -14.33 0.15
CA TRP A 279 -11.72 -14.13 0.02
C TRP A 279 -12.10 -12.65 -0.19
N GLY A 280 -11.22 -11.73 0.14
CA GLY A 280 -11.47 -10.30 0.04
C GLY A 280 -10.74 -9.60 -1.09
N GLN A 281 -9.59 -10.14 -1.53
CA GLN A 281 -8.76 -9.47 -2.51
C GLN A 281 -8.17 -10.42 -3.56
N VAL A 282 -7.79 -9.82 -4.69
CA VAL A 282 -6.92 -10.44 -5.69
C VAL A 282 -5.84 -9.45 -6.08
N THR A 283 -4.73 -9.97 -6.60
CA THR A 283 -3.63 -9.16 -7.11
C THR A 283 -3.50 -9.36 -8.62
N ILE A 284 -3.49 -8.26 -9.36
CA ILE A 284 -3.21 -8.24 -10.79
C ILE A 284 -1.83 -7.64 -10.99
N TYR A 285 -0.93 -8.41 -11.58
CA TYR A 285 0.44 -7.97 -11.88
C TYR A 285 0.52 -7.28 -13.25
N SER A 286 1.60 -6.55 -13.48
CA SER A 286 1.82 -5.77 -14.69
C SER A 286 2.03 -6.59 -15.96
N ASP A 287 2.17 -7.91 -15.85
CA ASP A 287 2.20 -8.86 -16.97
C ASP A 287 0.85 -9.57 -17.21
N GLY A 288 -0.18 -9.20 -16.46
CA GLY A 288 -1.51 -9.79 -16.53
C GLY A 288 -1.74 -10.98 -15.58
N THR A 289 -0.70 -11.52 -14.93
CA THR A 289 -0.88 -12.61 -13.96
C THR A 289 -1.77 -12.19 -12.81
N VAL A 290 -2.73 -13.04 -12.44
CA VAL A 290 -3.62 -12.83 -11.29
C VAL A 290 -3.30 -13.85 -10.19
N THR A 291 -3.21 -13.37 -8.95
CA THR A 291 -2.97 -14.21 -7.77
C THR A 291 -3.96 -13.90 -6.65
N PRO A 292 -4.21 -14.82 -5.70
CA PRO A 292 -5.17 -14.61 -4.62
C PRO A 292 -4.71 -13.59 -3.57
N CYS A 293 -3.44 -13.19 -3.57
CA CYS A 293 -2.87 -12.29 -2.56
C CYS A 293 -1.59 -11.64 -3.04
N CYS A 294 -1.30 -10.41 -2.60
CA CYS A 294 -0.04 -9.70 -2.90
C CYS A 294 1.20 -10.34 -2.25
N ASN A 295 1.01 -11.19 -1.24
CA ASN A 295 2.08 -11.94 -0.57
C ASN A 295 2.41 -13.27 -1.26
N THR A 296 1.78 -13.60 -2.39
CA THR A 296 2.19 -14.75 -3.22
C THR A 296 3.48 -14.38 -3.95
N VAL A 297 4.55 -14.69 -3.29
CA VAL A 297 5.89 -14.33 -3.76
C VAL A 297 6.21 -15.02 -5.07
N GLY A 298 6.76 -14.24 -6.01
CA GLY A 298 7.17 -14.76 -7.30
C GLY A 298 6.01 -15.22 -8.18
N ARG A 299 4.77 -14.78 -7.88
CA ARG A 299 3.58 -15.16 -8.66
C ARG A 299 3.33 -16.67 -8.69
N ASN A 300 3.70 -17.37 -7.60
CA ASN A 300 3.72 -18.83 -7.55
C ASN A 300 2.34 -19.49 -7.42
N LEU A 301 1.28 -18.72 -7.30
CA LEU A 301 -0.11 -19.22 -7.24
C LEU A 301 -0.98 -18.45 -8.24
N PRO A 302 -0.73 -18.56 -9.55
CA PRO A 302 -1.58 -17.91 -10.53
C PRO A 302 -2.97 -18.55 -10.53
N ILE A 303 -4.00 -17.70 -10.58
CA ILE A 303 -5.40 -18.09 -10.69
C ILE A 303 -6.04 -17.54 -11.98
N GLY A 304 -5.26 -16.77 -12.73
CA GLY A 304 -5.64 -16.21 -14.02
C GLY A 304 -4.48 -15.45 -14.65
#